data_ee0527dc49d04c1824548671daf3cf90
#
_entry.id   ee0527dc49d04c1824548671daf3cf90
#
_cell.length_a   1.000
_cell.length_b   1.000
_cell.length_c   1.000
_cell.angle_alpha   90.00
_cell.angle_beta   90.00
_cell.angle_gamma   90.00
#
_symmetry.space_group_name_H-M   'P 1'
#
loop_
_entity.id
_entity.type
_entity.pdbx_description
1 polymer ?
#
loop_
_entity_poly.entity_id
_entity_poly.type
_entity_poly.pdbx_seq_one_letter_code
_entity_poly.pdbx_strand_id
1 'polypeptide(L)' 'MEEARKKKWGSVALIIGAIAFIIIMIYFTVISSLTM' A
#
# COMPACT_ATOMS: atom_id res chain seq x y z
N MET A 1 12.03 18.04 15.11
CA MET A 1 12.37 16.80 14.51
C MET A 1 11.14 16.00 14.07
N GLU A 2 10.26 15.79 14.99
CA GLU A 2 9.05 15.06 14.68
C GLU A 2 8.12 15.81 13.76
N GLU A 3 8.16 17.13 13.84
CA GLU A 3 7.32 17.93 12.96
C GLU A 3 7.73 17.77 11.53
N ALA A 4 9.02 17.75 11.28
CA ALA A 4 9.54 17.57 9.94
C ALA A 4 9.19 16.16 9.46
N ARG A 5 9.22 15.21 10.35
CA ARG A 5 8.86 13.84 10.00
C ARG A 5 7.41 13.72 9.66
N LYS A 6 6.56 14.40 10.40
CA LYS A 6 5.15 14.34 10.13
C LYS A 6 4.82 14.83 8.74
N LYS A 7 5.51 15.88 8.32
CA LYS A 7 5.26 16.43 7.00
C LYS A 7 5.67 15.46 5.92
N LYS A 8 6.81 14.81 6.10
CA LYS A 8 7.29 13.85 5.12
C LYS A 8 6.49 12.57 5.16
N TRP A 9 5.98 12.26 6.31
CA TRP A 9 5.24 11.01 6.48
C TRP A 9 3.96 10.99 5.66
N GLY A 10 3.40 12.14 5.39
CA GLY A 10 2.21 12.19 4.57
C GLY A 10 2.43 11.55 3.21
N SER A 11 3.54 11.92 2.58
CA SER A 11 3.86 11.39 1.27
C SER A 11 4.25 9.92 1.37
N VAL A 12 5.04 9.59 2.39
CA VAL A 12 5.48 8.22 2.58
C VAL A 12 4.29 7.31 2.84
N ALA A 13 3.36 7.77 3.65
CA ALA A 13 2.19 6.97 3.95
C ALA A 13 1.36 6.69 2.71
N LEU A 14 1.25 7.67 1.84
CA LEU A 14 0.52 7.48 0.60
C LEU A 14 1.19 6.44 -0.29
N ILE A 15 2.50 6.50 -0.37
CA ILE A 15 3.24 5.54 -1.19
C ILE A 15 3.09 4.13 -0.63
N ILE A 16 3.25 4.01 0.67
CA ILE A 16 3.11 2.71 1.33
C ILE A 16 1.71 2.17 1.12
N GLY A 17 0.71 3.02 1.28
CA GLY A 17 -0.67 2.60 1.07
C GLY A 17 -0.93 2.14 -0.34
N ALA A 18 -0.38 2.86 -1.31
CA ALA A 18 -0.55 2.49 -2.71
C ALA A 18 0.08 1.13 -2.99
N ILE A 19 1.29 0.93 -2.49
CA ILE A 19 1.99 -0.33 -2.70
C ILE A 19 1.20 -1.47 -2.05
N ALA A 20 0.76 -1.27 -0.83
CA ALA A 20 -0.01 -2.29 -0.14
C ALA A 20 -1.29 -2.62 -0.89
N PHE A 21 -1.92 -1.60 -1.42
CA PHE A 21 -3.16 -1.79 -2.17
C PHE A 21 -2.91 -2.65 -3.42
N ILE A 22 -1.84 -2.35 -4.12
CA ILE A 22 -1.49 -3.10 -5.32
C ILE A 22 -1.21 -4.55 -4.97
N ILE A 23 -0.47 -4.78 -3.89
CA ILE A 23 -0.15 -6.14 -3.47
C ILE A 23 -1.42 -6.92 -3.15
N ILE A 24 -2.32 -6.29 -2.43
CA ILE A 24 -3.58 -6.93 -2.06
C ILE A 24 -4.39 -7.24 -3.30
N MET A 25 -4.42 -6.32 -4.24
CA MET A 25 -5.17 -6.54 -5.47
C MET A 25 -4.62 -7.73 -6.25
N ILE A 26 -3.32 -7.81 -6.39
CA ILE A 26 -2.69 -8.91 -7.10
C ILE A 26 -2.98 -10.22 -6.38
N TYR A 27 -2.85 -10.20 -5.07
CA TYR A 27 -3.09 -11.38 -4.26
C TYR A 27 -4.52 -11.87 -4.43
N PHE A 28 -5.44 -10.95 -4.38
CA PHE A 28 -6.86 -11.28 -4.54
C PHE A 28 -7.13 -11.86 -5.91
N THR A 29 -6.52 -11.28 -6.93
CA THR A 29 -6.69 -11.75 -8.29
C THR A 29 -6.17 -13.18 -8.46
N VAL A 30 -5.01 -13.45 -7.90
CA VAL A 30 -4.42 -14.77 -8.00
C VAL A 30 -5.29 -15.80 -7.29
N ILE A 31 -5.76 -15.48 -6.11
CA ILE A 31 -6.61 -16.38 -5.34
C ILE A 31 -7.90 -16.64 -6.11
N SER A 32 -8.47 -15.60 -6.67
CA SER A 32 -9.72 -15.73 -7.41
C SER A 32 -9.51 -16.63 -8.63
N SER A 33 -8.39 -16.50 -9.27
CA SER A 33 -8.07 -17.29 -10.43
C SER A 33 -7.91 -18.77 -10.05
N LEU A 34 -7.30 -19.02 -8.92
CA LEU A 34 -7.08 -20.39 -8.46
C LEU A 34 -8.40 -21.02 -7.99
N THR A 35 -9.26 -20.21 -7.39
CA THR A 35 -10.51 -20.72 -6.88
C THR A 35 -11.46 -21.08 -8.02
N MET A 36 -11.33 -20.39 -9.10
CA MET A 36 -12.14 -20.69 -10.26
C MET A 36 -11.72 -22.02 -10.84
#